data_9d58789d27cd5da59ce4a830c06bc108
#
_entry.id   9d58789d27cd5da59ce4a830c06bc108
#
_cell.length_a   1.000
_cell.length_b   1.000
_cell.length_c   1.000
_cell.angle_alpha   90.00
_cell.angle_beta   90.00
_cell.angle_gamma   90.00
#
_symmetry.space_group_name_H-M   'P 1'
#
loop_
_entity.id
_entity.type
_entity.pdbx_description
1 polymer ?
#
loop_
_entity_poly.entity_id
_entity_poly.type
_entity_poly.pdbx_seq_one_letter_code
_entity_poly.pdbx_strand_id
1 'polypeptide(L)'
;MVLCVPVTTEGLIDPRWGRADRVAITEVTGDGIGAWQEYDVGWHALHDAGTEGSHHARVARFLQEHQVEAVVANHMGMPMVHMLERMGVKVWLGAMGKAREAAMGAIDSQSS
;
A
#
# COMPACT_ATOMS: atom_id res chain seq x y z
N MET A 1 -12.89 -4.86 -2.66
CA MET A 1 -11.47 -4.95 -3.01
C MET A 1 -10.63 -4.59 -1.82
N VAL A 2 -9.65 -5.40 -1.50
CA VAL A 2 -8.75 -5.18 -0.36
C VAL A 2 -7.57 -4.33 -0.80
N LEU A 3 -7.39 -3.19 -0.15
CA LEU A 3 -6.32 -2.24 -0.47
C LEU A 3 -5.29 -2.16 0.65
N CYS A 4 -4.05 -1.87 0.28
CA CYS A 4 -2.99 -1.51 1.22
C CYS A 4 -2.51 -0.10 0.88
N VAL A 5 -2.44 0.76 1.90
CA VAL A 5 -2.13 2.17 1.74
C VAL A 5 -1.07 2.58 2.77
N PRO A 6 0.09 3.10 2.35
CA PRO A 6 1.07 3.58 3.33
C PRO A 6 0.56 4.87 3.97
N VAL A 7 0.60 4.92 5.30
CA VAL A 7 0.01 6.03 6.05
C VAL A 7 0.97 6.59 7.09
N THR A 8 0.81 7.88 7.38
CA THR A 8 1.49 8.52 8.49
C THR A 8 0.62 8.41 9.75
N THR A 9 1.18 8.79 10.89
CA THR A 9 0.41 8.82 12.15
C THR A 9 -0.71 9.86 12.11
N GLU A 10 -0.66 10.78 11.15
CA GLU A 10 -1.67 11.83 10.98
C GLU A 10 -2.76 11.44 9.98
N GLY A 11 -2.72 10.23 9.44
CA GLY A 11 -3.71 9.75 8.49
C GLY A 11 -3.50 10.21 7.06
N LEU A 12 -2.29 10.67 6.74
CA LEU A 12 -1.93 11.10 5.39
C LEU A 12 -1.22 9.96 4.64
N ILE A 13 -1.23 10.02 3.31
CA ILE A 13 -0.42 9.11 2.50
C ILE A 13 1.06 9.34 2.84
N ASP A 14 1.78 8.28 3.19
CA ASP A 14 3.22 8.35 3.31
C ASP A 14 3.79 8.21 1.90
N PRO A 15 4.56 9.20 1.40
CA PRO A 15 5.06 9.15 0.02
C PRO A 15 6.14 8.08 -0.21
N ARG A 16 6.62 7.42 0.83
CA ARG A 16 7.72 6.46 0.74
C ARG A 16 7.22 5.04 0.94
N TRP A 17 6.68 4.41 -0.09
CA TRP A 17 6.09 3.08 0.03
C TRP A 17 7.00 2.07 0.75
N GLY A 18 8.19 1.84 0.22
CA GLY A 18 9.09 0.83 0.77
C GLY A 18 9.77 1.21 2.08
N ARG A 19 9.57 2.44 2.54
CA ARG A 19 10.11 2.95 3.80
C ARG A 19 9.03 3.41 4.75
N ALA A 20 7.78 3.03 4.51
CA ALA A 20 6.67 3.37 5.39
C ALA A 20 6.83 2.65 6.73
N ASP A 21 6.56 3.34 7.83
CA ASP A 21 6.52 2.71 9.14
C ASP A 21 5.18 2.05 9.40
N ARG A 22 4.13 2.52 8.73
CA ARG A 22 2.77 2.08 8.96
C ARG A 22 2.01 1.98 7.65
N VAL A 23 1.17 0.96 7.54
CA VAL A 23 0.25 0.82 6.40
C VAL A 23 -1.15 0.54 6.92
N ALA A 24 -2.14 0.92 6.13
CA ALA A 24 -3.53 0.59 6.40
C ALA A 24 -3.99 -0.51 5.44
N ILE A 25 -4.77 -1.44 5.95
CA ILE A 25 -5.47 -2.44 5.15
C ILE A 25 -6.96 -2.11 5.25
N THR A 26 -7.60 -1.96 4.12
CA THR A 26 -9.03 -1.66 4.10
C THR A 26 -9.72 -2.39 2.96
N GLU A 27 -10.98 -2.70 3.15
CA GLU A 27 -11.80 -3.23 2.07
C GLU A 27 -12.72 -2.13 1.55
N VAL A 28 -12.71 -1.92 0.24
CA VAL A 28 -13.58 -0.93 -0.40
C VAL A 28 -14.59 -1.66 -1.26
N THR A 29 -15.87 -1.31 -1.06
CA THR A 29 -17.00 -1.87 -1.79
C THR A 29 -17.76 -0.72 -2.43
N GLY A 30 -18.89 -1.04 -3.10
CA GLY A 30 -19.76 -0.01 -3.66
C GLY A 30 -20.31 0.95 -2.61
N ASP A 31 -20.33 0.54 -1.33
CA ASP A 31 -20.81 1.37 -0.23
C ASP A 31 -19.72 2.23 0.39
N GLY A 32 -18.48 2.12 -0.07
CA GLY A 32 -17.36 2.92 0.40
C GLY A 32 -16.32 2.11 1.16
N ILE A 33 -15.57 2.81 2.02
CA ILE A 33 -14.53 2.18 2.83
C ILE A 33 -15.18 1.41 3.98
N GLY A 34 -14.85 0.12 4.09
CA GLY A 34 -15.26 -0.72 5.21
C GLY A 34 -14.29 -0.60 6.38
N ALA A 35 -13.92 -1.73 6.97
CA ALA A 35 -12.94 -1.73 8.07
C ALA A 35 -11.62 -1.11 7.62
N TRP A 36 -11.01 -0.31 8.50
CA TRP A 36 -9.73 0.34 8.25
C TRP A 36 -8.81 -0.04 9.40
N GLN A 37 -7.84 -0.91 9.12
CA GLN A 37 -6.91 -1.40 10.14
C GLN A 37 -5.51 -0.95 9.79
N GLU A 38 -4.80 -0.38 10.76
CA GLU A 38 -3.44 0.09 10.58
C GLU A 38 -2.47 -0.85 11.26
N TYR A 39 -1.34 -1.08 10.60
CA TYR A 39 -0.29 -1.98 11.08
C TYR A 39 1.04 -1.26 11.10
N ASP A 40 1.78 -1.40 12.21
CA ASP A 40 3.14 -0.92 12.31
C ASP A 40 4.05 -1.95 11.65
N VAL A 41 4.48 -1.67 10.44
CA VAL A 41 5.30 -2.61 9.68
C VAL A 41 6.80 -2.34 9.81
N GLY A 42 7.17 -1.10 10.18
CA GLY A 42 8.56 -0.75 10.44
C GLY A 42 9.48 -0.88 9.23
N TRP A 43 8.95 -0.69 8.04
CA TRP A 43 9.74 -0.90 6.82
C TRP A 43 10.89 0.09 6.67
N HIS A 44 10.76 1.28 7.25
CA HIS A 44 11.86 2.26 7.18
C HIS A 44 13.14 1.69 7.81
N ALA A 45 13.03 1.16 9.02
CA ALA A 45 14.18 0.55 9.71
C ALA A 45 14.64 -0.73 9.00
N LEU A 46 13.69 -1.55 8.53
CA LEU A 46 14.00 -2.84 7.93
C LEU A 46 14.55 -2.72 6.51
N HIS A 47 14.28 -1.61 5.82
CA HIS A 47 14.77 -1.38 4.46
C HIS A 47 16.30 -1.46 4.40
N ASP A 48 16.98 -0.95 5.41
CA ASP A 48 18.44 -0.93 5.44
C ASP A 48 19.04 -2.14 6.15
N ALA A 49 18.21 -3.08 6.63
CA ALA A 49 18.63 -4.22 7.43
C ALA A 49 18.74 -5.50 6.61
N GLY A 50 19.30 -5.43 5.41
CA GLY A 50 19.44 -6.60 4.56
C GLY A 50 19.58 -6.20 3.10
N THR A 51 19.27 -7.13 2.21
CA THR A 51 19.32 -6.87 0.78
C THR A 51 17.99 -6.30 0.28
N GLU A 52 18.03 -5.68 -0.89
CA GLU A 52 16.81 -5.22 -1.56
C GLU A 52 15.85 -6.38 -1.80
N GLY A 53 16.38 -7.53 -2.23
CA GLY A 53 15.55 -8.71 -2.48
C GLY A 53 14.84 -9.21 -1.22
N SER A 54 15.54 -9.21 -0.07
CA SER A 54 14.91 -9.65 1.17
C SER A 54 13.85 -8.66 1.65
N HIS A 55 14.02 -7.38 1.38
CA HIS A 55 13.00 -6.40 1.72
C HIS A 55 11.77 -6.56 0.82
N HIS A 56 11.96 -6.76 -0.49
CA HIS A 56 10.86 -7.03 -1.40
C HIS A 56 10.07 -8.27 -1.00
N ALA A 57 10.78 -9.34 -0.58
CA ALA A 57 10.12 -10.56 -0.11
C ALA A 57 9.27 -10.32 1.14
N ARG A 58 9.76 -9.46 2.04
CA ARG A 58 9.03 -9.10 3.26
C ARG A 58 7.74 -8.38 2.93
N VAL A 59 7.80 -7.42 2.01
CA VAL A 59 6.62 -6.69 1.55
C VAL A 59 5.63 -7.64 0.87
N ALA A 60 6.14 -8.50 -0.02
CA ALA A 60 5.30 -9.46 -0.73
C ALA A 60 4.55 -10.37 0.24
N ARG A 61 5.25 -10.88 1.25
CA ARG A 61 4.63 -11.76 2.25
C ARG A 61 3.51 -11.06 3.00
N PHE A 62 3.76 -9.82 3.43
CA PHE A 62 2.74 -9.04 4.14
C PHE A 62 1.47 -8.89 3.30
N LEU A 63 1.64 -8.53 2.02
CA LEU A 63 0.50 -8.35 1.13
C LEU A 63 -0.25 -9.66 0.87
N GLN A 64 0.47 -10.77 0.76
CA GLN A 64 -0.15 -12.07 0.58
C GLN A 64 -0.92 -12.51 1.82
N GLU A 65 -0.36 -12.29 3.00
CA GLU A 65 -1.01 -12.66 4.26
C GLU A 65 -2.32 -11.91 4.47
N HIS A 66 -2.40 -10.67 3.98
CA HIS A 66 -3.59 -9.85 4.11
C HIS A 66 -4.48 -9.88 2.86
N GLN A 67 -4.14 -10.73 1.89
CA GLN A 67 -4.92 -10.92 0.65
C GLN A 67 -5.17 -9.60 -0.08
N VAL A 68 -4.14 -8.75 -0.12
CA VAL A 68 -4.23 -7.44 -0.76
C VAL A 68 -4.37 -7.58 -2.26
N GLU A 69 -5.33 -6.86 -2.84
CA GLU A 69 -5.60 -6.88 -4.28
C GLU A 69 -5.02 -5.67 -4.99
N ALA A 70 -4.83 -4.57 -4.27
CA ALA A 70 -4.26 -3.36 -4.85
C ALA A 70 -3.53 -2.53 -3.80
N VAL A 71 -2.52 -1.79 -4.24
CA VAL A 71 -1.77 -0.85 -3.43
C VAL A 71 -2.04 0.56 -3.94
N VAL A 72 -2.37 1.46 -3.04
CA VAL A 72 -2.56 2.88 -3.35
C VAL A 72 -1.40 3.64 -2.71
N ALA A 73 -0.52 4.22 -3.51
CA ALA A 73 0.71 4.85 -3.02
C ALA A 73 1.02 6.11 -3.82
N ASN A 74 1.95 6.92 -3.31
CA ASN A 74 2.42 8.10 -4.03
C ASN A 74 3.50 7.73 -5.04
N HIS A 75 4.59 7.16 -4.56
CA HIS A 75 5.73 6.79 -5.40
C HIS A 75 6.23 5.40 -5.03
N MET A 76 6.72 4.68 -6.03
CA MET A 76 7.25 3.34 -5.83
C MET A 76 8.32 3.08 -6.88
N GLY A 77 9.43 2.46 -6.50
CA GLY A 77 10.47 2.09 -7.45
C GLY A 77 9.97 1.03 -8.44
N MET A 78 10.50 1.07 -9.67
CA MET A 78 10.04 0.15 -10.71
C MET A 78 10.23 -1.32 -10.38
N PRO A 79 11.32 -1.78 -9.72
CA PRO A 79 11.43 -3.20 -9.34
C PRO A 79 10.28 -3.64 -8.43
N MET A 80 9.87 -2.80 -7.50
CA MET A 80 8.75 -3.10 -6.62
C MET A 80 7.44 -3.15 -7.41
N VAL A 81 7.21 -2.20 -8.31
CA VAL A 81 6.01 -2.19 -9.15
C VAL A 81 5.92 -3.50 -9.96
N HIS A 82 7.03 -3.90 -10.59
CA HIS A 82 7.05 -5.13 -11.38
C HIS A 82 6.76 -6.37 -10.54
N MET A 83 7.30 -6.41 -9.32
CA MET A 83 7.04 -7.53 -8.41
C MET A 83 5.55 -7.63 -8.07
N LEU A 84 4.94 -6.51 -7.71
CA LEU A 84 3.52 -6.49 -7.34
C LEU A 84 2.63 -6.88 -8.52
N GLU A 85 2.95 -6.37 -9.70
CA GLU A 85 2.20 -6.72 -10.91
C GLU A 85 2.28 -8.22 -11.20
N ARG A 86 3.47 -8.82 -11.03
CA ARG A 86 3.63 -10.27 -11.21
C ARG A 86 2.85 -11.09 -10.19
N MET A 87 2.59 -10.51 -9.01
CA MET A 87 1.77 -11.14 -7.99
C MET A 87 0.27 -10.98 -8.26
N GLY A 88 -0.10 -10.23 -9.29
CA GLY A 88 -1.49 -9.92 -9.56
C GLY A 88 -2.04 -8.78 -8.71
N VAL A 89 -1.17 -8.02 -8.06
CA VAL A 89 -1.57 -6.87 -7.26
C VAL A 89 -1.55 -5.62 -8.12
N LYS A 90 -2.65 -4.89 -8.15
CA LYS A 90 -2.72 -3.63 -8.88
C LYS A 90 -1.96 -2.55 -8.13
N VAL A 91 -1.34 -1.62 -8.85
CA VAL A 91 -0.57 -0.54 -8.25
C VAL A 91 -1.11 0.79 -8.78
N TRP A 92 -1.60 1.64 -7.89
CA TRP A 92 -2.11 2.97 -8.24
C TRP A 92 -1.21 4.00 -7.58
N LEU A 93 -0.49 4.78 -8.39
CA LEU A 93 0.50 5.76 -7.92
C LEU A 93 -0.05 7.17 -8.04
N GLY A 94 0.64 8.11 -7.38
CA GLY A 94 0.27 9.52 -7.42
C GLY A 94 -0.70 9.93 -6.31
N ALA A 95 -1.03 9.02 -5.40
CA ALA A 95 -1.92 9.34 -4.29
C ALA A 95 -1.24 10.29 -3.30
N MET A 96 -1.98 11.24 -2.77
CA MET A 96 -1.48 12.19 -1.79
C MET A 96 -2.62 12.73 -0.94
N GLY A 97 -2.28 13.37 0.16
CA GLY A 97 -3.27 13.92 1.07
C GLY A 97 -3.80 12.88 2.05
N LYS A 98 -5.07 13.01 2.40
CA LYS A 98 -5.69 12.10 3.37
C LYS A 98 -5.82 10.70 2.79
N ALA A 99 -5.33 9.71 3.55
CA ALA A 99 -5.25 8.34 3.06
C ALA A 99 -6.62 7.75 2.71
N ARG A 100 -7.62 7.99 3.54
CA ARG A 100 -8.97 7.46 3.28
C ARG A 100 -9.57 8.07 2.01
N GLU A 101 -9.38 9.37 1.81
CA GLU A 101 -9.88 10.03 0.60
C GLU A 101 -9.14 9.54 -0.64
N ALA A 102 -7.83 9.34 -0.53
CA ALA A 102 -7.03 8.85 -1.64
C ALA A 102 -7.45 7.42 -2.03
N ALA A 103 -7.74 6.57 -1.05
CA ALA A 103 -8.22 5.22 -1.32
C ALA A 103 -9.56 5.22 -2.06
N MET A 104 -10.49 6.06 -1.62
CA MET A 104 -11.78 6.19 -2.30
C MET A 104 -11.62 6.74 -3.71
N GLY A 105 -10.78 7.77 -3.87
CA GLY A 105 -10.52 8.36 -5.18
C GLY A 105 -9.92 7.40 -6.17
N ALA A 106 -9.03 6.51 -5.72
CA ALA A 106 -8.43 5.50 -6.56
C ALA A 106 -9.48 4.52 -7.09
N ILE A 107 -10.39 4.06 -6.22
CA ILE A 107 -11.47 3.16 -6.62
C ILE A 107 -12.41 3.85 -7.61
N ASP A 108 -12.82 5.09 -7.32
CA ASP A 108 -13.71 5.83 -8.21
C ASP A 108 -13.10 6.05 -9.58
N SER A 109 -11.79 6.36 -9.64
CA SER A 109 -11.08 6.55 -10.90
C SER A 109 -11.00 5.26 -11.73
N GLN A 110 -10.91 4.10 -11.06
CA GLN A 110 -10.81 2.83 -11.73
C GLN A 110 -12.16 2.29 -12.19
N SER A 111 -13.25 2.73 -11.58
CA SER A 111 -14.58 2.25 -11.91
C SER A 111 -15.26 3.07 -13.01
N SER A 112 -14.67 4.15 -13.44
CA SER A 112 -15.24 5.00 -14.49
C SER A 112 -14.70 4.70 -15.87
#